data_acc24e875982eaad48fd9195c26aaef7
#
_entry.id   acc24e875982eaad48fd9195c26aaef7
#
_cell.length_a   1.000
_cell.length_b   1.000
_cell.length_c   1.000
_cell.angle_alpha   90.00
_cell.angle_beta   90.00
_cell.angle_gamma   90.00
#
_symmetry.space_group_name_H-M   'P 1'
#
loop_
_entity.id
_entity.type
_entity.pdbx_description
1 polymer ?
#
loop_
_entity_poly.entity_id
_entity_poly.type
_entity_poly.pdbx_seq_one_letter_code
_entity_poly.pdbx_strand_id
1 'polypeptide(L)'
;MSQSIQNAVGETLYYSGTSRAWFSATGSGPVLYGTAGNDSIWGDSSVNVTMRGGTGDDIYYLYSSINRAVEASDAGIDTINTWMSYTLPENFENLTVTGNGRYAFGNNADNIISGASGSQTIDGGDGNDVLIGGGGSDTFILTGGNGSDLIVDFSSDDTIRLNSYGLSTFDQVLSHATQEGADLRLNLGGGESLVLADTTAADLSADQFQLTLDRSALTLTFADEFNTLSLRNGDEGTWDSKFWWAPERGSTLPGNSELQWYINPSYGGTAAVNPFSVENGVLTITAAPTPDALKSQIDGYDYTSGILTTHSSFAQTYGYFEIRADMPTEQGAWPAFWLLPEDGSWPPELDVVEMRGQDPNTVHVTVHSNETGSQTKDSTAVKVPSTDGFHTYGVLWGEDQIVWYFDDVAVAHADTPSDMHDPMYMLVNLAVGGVAGTPSEDFNDGAEFQIDYIHAYSLNDQTANDLLA
;
A
#
# COMPACT_ATOMS: atom_id res chain seq x y z
N MET A 1 7.64 14.57 -46.76
CA MET A 1 6.51 14.04 -47.58
C MET A 1 5.45 13.62 -46.60
N SER A 2 4.21 14.12 -46.74
CA SER A 2 3.12 13.69 -45.90
C SER A 2 2.74 12.24 -46.23
N GLN A 3 2.78 11.35 -45.29
CA GLN A 3 2.23 9.99 -45.43
C GLN A 3 0.79 9.99 -44.97
N SER A 4 -0.06 9.22 -45.62
CA SER A 4 -1.45 9.03 -45.21
C SER A 4 -1.68 7.59 -44.73
N ILE A 5 -2.36 7.44 -43.63
CA ILE A 5 -2.72 6.15 -43.04
C ILE A 5 -4.25 6.07 -42.98
N GLN A 6 -4.82 4.90 -43.22
CA GLN A 6 -6.24 4.65 -42.97
C GLN A 6 -6.43 3.99 -41.57
N ASN A 7 -7.31 4.56 -40.74
CA ASN A 7 -7.71 3.94 -39.49
C ASN A 7 -8.66 2.76 -39.72
N ALA A 8 -8.98 2.00 -38.67
CA ALA A 8 -9.86 0.83 -38.74
C ALA A 8 -11.31 1.13 -39.19
N VAL A 9 -11.70 2.41 -39.24
CA VAL A 9 -13.02 2.85 -39.74
C VAL A 9 -12.94 3.49 -41.13
N GLY A 10 -11.75 3.44 -41.80
CA GLY A 10 -11.57 3.90 -43.16
C GLY A 10 -11.29 5.40 -43.34
N GLU A 11 -11.05 6.15 -42.28
CA GLU A 11 -10.64 7.55 -42.35
C GLU A 11 -9.16 7.65 -42.69
N THR A 12 -8.81 8.55 -43.60
CA THR A 12 -7.43 8.78 -44.04
C THR A 12 -6.76 9.80 -43.13
N LEU A 13 -5.72 9.37 -42.45
CA LEU A 13 -4.94 10.20 -41.55
C LEU A 13 -3.65 10.63 -42.22
N TYR A 14 -3.26 11.90 -42.11
CA TYR A 14 -2.06 12.44 -42.72
C TYR A 14 -0.94 12.68 -41.73
N TYR A 15 0.22 12.19 -42.02
CA TYR A 15 1.42 12.28 -41.18
C TYR A 15 2.56 12.96 -41.96
N SER A 16 3.34 13.82 -41.29
CA SER A 16 4.59 14.36 -41.83
C SER A 16 5.71 14.14 -40.85
N GLY A 17 6.74 13.38 -41.22
CA GLY A 17 7.82 12.82 -40.43
C GLY A 17 8.71 13.76 -39.62
N THR A 18 8.20 14.84 -39.08
CA THR A 18 8.86 15.72 -38.10
C THR A 18 7.87 16.51 -37.26
N SER A 19 6.56 16.23 -37.30
CA SER A 19 5.56 17.07 -36.64
C SER A 19 4.28 16.31 -36.30
N ARG A 20 3.90 16.43 -35.04
CA ARG A 20 2.59 16.21 -34.42
C ARG A 20 1.49 15.62 -35.30
N ALA A 21 1.19 14.35 -35.16
CA ALA A 21 -0.07 13.79 -35.63
C ALA A 21 -1.20 14.13 -34.61
N TRP A 22 -2.21 14.90 -35.03
CA TRP A 22 -3.43 15.14 -34.31
C TRP A 22 -4.54 14.30 -34.93
N PHE A 23 -5.27 13.53 -34.09
CA PHE A 23 -6.43 12.79 -34.56
C PHE A 23 -7.64 13.08 -33.68
N SER A 24 -8.75 13.36 -34.36
CA SER A 24 -10.08 13.27 -33.81
C SER A 24 -10.70 11.99 -34.36
N ALA A 25 -10.90 10.97 -33.51
CA ALA A 25 -11.56 9.73 -33.90
C ALA A 25 -12.91 9.64 -33.21
N THR A 26 -13.95 9.49 -34.01
CA THR A 26 -15.29 9.08 -33.56
C THR A 26 -15.43 7.58 -33.79
N GLY A 27 -15.18 6.74 -32.77
CA GLY A 27 -15.33 5.29 -32.88
C GLY A 27 -14.39 4.51 -31.94
N SER A 28 -14.60 3.22 -31.76
CA SER A 28 -13.86 2.35 -30.87
C SER A 28 -12.40 2.15 -31.34
N GLY A 29 -11.48 2.96 -30.78
CA GLY A 29 -10.04 2.69 -30.74
C GLY A 29 -9.26 2.83 -32.03
N PRO A 30 -8.90 4.07 -32.48
CA PRO A 30 -7.95 4.27 -33.56
C PRO A 30 -6.56 3.76 -33.19
N VAL A 31 -5.85 3.21 -34.18
CA VAL A 31 -4.42 2.88 -34.05
C VAL A 31 -3.61 3.94 -34.76
N LEU A 32 -2.66 4.54 -34.03
CA LEU A 32 -1.67 5.48 -34.61
C LEU A 32 -0.40 4.68 -34.92
N TYR A 33 0.10 4.88 -36.14
CA TYR A 33 1.36 4.28 -36.58
C TYR A 33 2.40 5.36 -36.83
N GLY A 34 3.57 5.20 -36.26
CA GLY A 34 4.79 5.92 -36.66
C GLY A 34 5.39 5.37 -37.95
N THR A 35 6.66 5.65 -38.16
CA THR A 35 7.41 5.29 -39.37
C THR A 35 8.57 4.32 -39.05
N ALA A 36 9.58 4.28 -39.87
CA ALA A 36 10.83 3.55 -39.63
C ALA A 36 11.95 4.49 -39.10
N GLY A 37 11.61 5.58 -38.46
CA GLY A 37 12.55 6.55 -37.88
C GLY A 37 11.95 7.17 -36.64
N ASN A 38 12.74 7.90 -35.88
CA ASN A 38 12.37 8.49 -34.60
C ASN A 38 11.14 9.38 -34.69
N ASP A 39 10.05 8.98 -34.09
CA ASP A 39 8.76 9.63 -34.13
C ASP A 39 8.35 10.21 -32.76
N SER A 40 7.40 11.10 -32.74
CA SER A 40 6.74 11.58 -31.53
C SER A 40 5.23 11.39 -31.69
N ILE A 41 4.61 10.65 -30.80
CA ILE A 41 3.22 10.20 -30.88
C ILE A 41 2.45 10.68 -29.66
N TRP A 42 1.34 11.38 -29.87
CA TRP A 42 0.50 11.90 -28.79
C TRP A 42 -0.80 11.13 -28.69
N GLY A 43 -1.09 10.61 -27.50
CA GLY A 43 -2.41 10.07 -27.16
C GLY A 43 -3.46 11.17 -27.02
N ASP A 44 -4.72 10.80 -27.07
CA ASP A 44 -5.85 11.70 -26.85
C ASP A 44 -6.42 11.51 -25.44
N SER A 45 -6.82 12.57 -24.79
CA SER A 45 -7.37 12.53 -23.43
C SER A 45 -8.81 12.01 -23.36
N SER A 46 -9.51 11.93 -24.49
CA SER A 46 -10.94 11.61 -24.57
C SER A 46 -11.24 10.34 -25.39
N VAL A 47 -10.26 9.81 -26.13
CA VAL A 47 -10.42 8.68 -27.03
C VAL A 47 -9.40 7.60 -26.72
N ASN A 48 -9.83 6.35 -26.67
CA ASN A 48 -8.94 5.19 -26.52
C ASN A 48 -8.10 5.02 -27.80
N VAL A 49 -6.79 5.28 -27.69
CA VAL A 49 -5.85 5.23 -28.80
C VAL A 49 -4.79 4.16 -28.54
N THR A 50 -4.56 3.28 -29.51
CA THR A 50 -3.35 2.43 -29.53
C THR A 50 -2.30 3.09 -30.39
N MET A 51 -1.08 3.26 -29.86
CA MET A 51 0.05 3.89 -30.53
C MET A 51 1.13 2.86 -30.81
N ARG A 52 1.70 2.89 -32.02
CA ARG A 52 2.79 2.02 -32.48
C ARG A 52 3.81 2.88 -33.21
N GLY A 53 5.00 3.04 -32.68
CA GLY A 53 6.07 3.90 -33.25
C GLY A 53 6.65 3.30 -34.53
N GLY A 54 6.96 2.04 -34.49
CA GLY A 54 7.55 1.35 -35.62
C GLY A 54 8.98 0.93 -35.34
N THR A 55 9.94 1.38 -36.13
CA THR A 55 11.37 1.22 -35.83
C THR A 55 12.02 2.60 -35.69
N GLY A 56 13.00 2.70 -34.81
CA GLY A 56 13.64 3.98 -34.45
C GLY A 56 13.33 4.32 -33.01
N ASP A 57 13.97 5.32 -32.46
CA ASP A 57 13.77 5.73 -31.07
C ASP A 57 12.57 6.67 -30.99
N ASP A 58 11.45 6.14 -30.52
CA ASP A 58 10.15 6.82 -30.56
C ASP A 58 9.77 7.40 -29.18
N ILE A 59 8.98 8.48 -29.18
CA ILE A 59 8.49 9.12 -27.96
C ILE A 59 6.97 9.12 -27.94
N TYR A 60 6.39 8.55 -26.90
CA TYR A 60 4.96 8.44 -26.66
C TYR A 60 4.51 9.37 -25.54
N TYR A 61 3.53 10.22 -25.80
CA TYR A 61 2.93 11.10 -24.82
C TYR A 61 1.54 10.58 -24.41
N LEU A 62 1.42 10.05 -23.20
CA LEU A 62 0.18 9.50 -22.67
C LEU A 62 -0.53 10.53 -21.77
N TYR A 63 -1.73 10.94 -22.15
CA TYR A 63 -2.54 11.91 -21.41
C TYR A 63 -3.71 11.28 -20.66
N SER A 64 -3.99 10.00 -20.88
CA SER A 64 -5.09 9.27 -20.27
C SER A 64 -4.76 7.79 -20.15
N SER A 65 -5.24 7.14 -19.10
CA SER A 65 -5.09 5.69 -18.87
C SER A 65 -5.76 4.81 -19.93
N ILE A 66 -6.64 5.40 -20.76
CA ILE A 66 -7.25 4.69 -21.88
C ILE A 66 -6.33 4.62 -23.12
N ASN A 67 -5.20 5.35 -23.14
CA ASN A 67 -4.24 5.27 -24.22
C ASN A 67 -3.27 4.10 -23.99
N ARG A 68 -2.90 3.41 -25.05
CA ARG A 68 -1.99 2.28 -25.02
C ARG A 68 -0.83 2.48 -26.01
N ALA A 69 0.39 2.46 -25.51
CA ALA A 69 1.60 2.33 -26.31
C ALA A 69 1.97 0.85 -26.51
N VAL A 70 2.44 0.49 -27.68
CA VAL A 70 2.84 -0.89 -28.04
C VAL A 70 4.03 -0.84 -28.97
N GLU A 71 5.12 -1.51 -28.59
CA GLU A 71 6.30 -1.69 -29.42
C GLU A 71 6.56 -3.15 -29.76
N ALA A 72 7.29 -3.36 -30.85
CA ALA A 72 7.81 -4.66 -31.24
C ALA A 72 9.20 -4.86 -30.61
N SER A 73 9.64 -6.11 -30.47
CA SER A 73 11.01 -6.38 -30.07
C SER A 73 12.02 -5.79 -31.05
N ASP A 74 13.12 -5.25 -30.52
CA ASP A 74 14.20 -4.65 -31.30
C ASP A 74 13.74 -3.44 -32.18
N ALA A 75 12.71 -2.71 -31.74
CA ALA A 75 12.16 -1.57 -32.48
C ALA A 75 13.02 -0.31 -32.38
N GLY A 76 13.71 -0.12 -31.26
CA GLY A 76 14.55 1.05 -30.97
C GLY A 76 14.79 1.23 -29.48
N ILE A 77 15.07 2.44 -29.07
CA ILE A 77 15.05 2.88 -27.66
C ILE A 77 13.87 3.84 -27.49
N ASP A 78 12.80 3.31 -26.91
CA ASP A 78 11.50 3.96 -26.91
C ASP A 78 11.16 4.58 -25.56
N THR A 79 10.55 5.76 -25.59
CA THR A 79 10.27 6.55 -24.38
C THR A 79 8.78 6.80 -24.20
N ILE A 80 8.27 6.52 -23.00
CA ILE A 80 6.94 6.95 -22.57
C ILE A 80 7.05 8.17 -21.66
N ASN A 81 6.29 9.22 -21.99
CA ASN A 81 6.11 10.41 -21.17
C ASN A 81 4.66 10.50 -20.69
N THR A 82 4.46 10.60 -19.37
CA THR A 82 3.12 10.73 -18.78
C THR A 82 3.15 11.57 -17.50
N TRP A 83 1.99 12.06 -17.10
CA TRP A 83 1.78 12.70 -15.78
C TRP A 83 1.08 11.75 -14.79
N MET A 84 0.70 10.56 -15.25
CA MET A 84 0.00 9.53 -14.47
C MET A 84 0.99 8.51 -13.91
N SER A 85 0.57 7.74 -12.92
CA SER A 85 1.26 6.50 -12.55
C SER A 85 1.28 5.55 -13.74
N TYR A 86 2.44 4.94 -14.00
CA TYR A 86 2.60 4.10 -15.17
C TYR A 86 3.62 2.98 -14.95
N THR A 87 3.32 1.83 -15.53
CA THR A 87 4.25 0.70 -15.64
C THR A 87 4.63 0.53 -17.10
N LEU A 88 5.93 0.44 -17.38
CA LEU A 88 6.45 0.22 -18.73
C LEU A 88 5.96 -1.12 -19.30
N PRO A 89 5.34 -1.15 -20.48
CA PRO A 89 5.11 -2.38 -21.21
C PRO A 89 6.43 -3.02 -21.68
N GLU A 90 6.38 -4.29 -22.07
CA GLU A 90 7.50 -4.96 -22.75
C GLU A 90 7.97 -4.15 -23.99
N ASN A 91 9.27 -4.19 -24.26
CA ASN A 91 9.94 -3.53 -25.39
C ASN A 91 9.94 -2.00 -25.31
N PHE A 92 9.85 -1.44 -24.13
CA PHE A 92 10.14 -0.03 -23.86
C PHE A 92 11.32 0.07 -22.90
N GLU A 93 12.21 1.04 -23.15
CA GLU A 93 13.42 1.25 -22.36
C GLU A 93 13.31 2.45 -21.42
N ASN A 94 12.53 3.49 -21.77
CA ASN A 94 12.52 4.72 -21.00
C ASN A 94 11.10 5.13 -20.56
N LEU A 95 11.01 5.60 -19.30
CA LEU A 95 9.79 6.16 -18.74
C LEU A 95 10.08 7.52 -18.08
N THR A 96 9.24 8.51 -18.36
CA THR A 96 9.22 9.77 -17.60
C THR A 96 7.84 10.00 -17.01
N VAL A 97 7.75 10.10 -15.67
CA VAL A 97 6.52 10.40 -14.94
C VAL A 97 6.61 11.79 -14.31
N THR A 98 5.78 12.72 -14.77
CA THR A 98 5.86 14.13 -14.33
C THR A 98 4.85 14.54 -13.28
N GLY A 99 3.94 13.63 -12.88
CA GLY A 99 2.92 13.90 -11.87
C GLY A 99 3.45 13.74 -10.44
N ASN A 100 3.08 14.64 -9.53
CA ASN A 100 3.40 14.52 -8.11
C ASN A 100 2.61 13.37 -7.46
N GLY A 101 3.23 12.61 -6.54
CA GLY A 101 2.62 11.47 -5.87
C GLY A 101 2.29 10.32 -6.82
N ARG A 102 3.13 10.07 -7.83
CA ARG A 102 2.91 9.05 -8.86
C ARG A 102 3.94 7.94 -8.79
N TYR A 103 3.53 6.78 -9.32
CA TYR A 103 4.38 5.61 -9.48
C TYR A 103 4.97 5.56 -10.88
N ALA A 104 6.26 5.21 -10.98
CA ALA A 104 6.97 4.96 -12.21
C ALA A 104 7.64 3.59 -12.10
N PHE A 105 7.07 2.58 -12.76
CA PHE A 105 7.58 1.22 -12.75
C PHE A 105 8.16 0.85 -14.11
N GLY A 106 9.36 0.27 -14.08
CA GLY A 106 10.01 -0.32 -15.25
C GLY A 106 9.40 -1.67 -15.66
N ASN A 107 10.13 -2.38 -16.50
CA ASN A 107 9.79 -3.74 -16.95
C ASN A 107 10.95 -4.71 -16.62
N ASN A 108 11.18 -5.76 -17.42
CA ASN A 108 12.26 -6.73 -17.19
C ASN A 108 13.54 -6.45 -18.00
N ALA A 109 13.69 -5.25 -18.54
CA ALA A 109 14.87 -4.84 -19.30
C ALA A 109 15.60 -3.71 -18.57
N ASP A 110 16.85 -3.43 -18.95
CA ASP A 110 17.60 -2.28 -18.46
C ASP A 110 16.87 -0.99 -18.85
N ASN A 111 16.28 -0.28 -17.89
CA ASN A 111 15.46 0.91 -18.13
C ASN A 111 16.14 2.22 -17.67
N ILE A 112 15.67 3.33 -18.22
CA ILE A 112 15.89 4.67 -17.64
C ILE A 112 14.54 5.20 -17.17
N ILE A 113 14.38 5.31 -15.85
CA ILE A 113 13.14 5.80 -15.24
C ILE A 113 13.41 7.19 -14.66
N SER A 114 12.60 8.17 -15.04
CA SER A 114 12.75 9.55 -14.58
C SER A 114 11.47 10.09 -13.96
N GLY A 115 11.59 10.62 -12.77
CA GLY A 115 10.62 11.52 -12.15
C GLY A 115 10.75 12.96 -12.67
N ALA A 116 10.17 13.91 -11.93
CA ALA A 116 10.24 15.33 -12.23
C ALA A 116 10.37 16.17 -10.96
N SER A 117 9.73 17.32 -10.86
CA SER A 117 9.69 18.13 -9.64
C SER A 117 8.48 17.76 -8.80
N GLY A 118 8.60 16.85 -7.90
CA GLY A 118 7.52 16.38 -7.00
C GLY A 118 7.87 15.00 -6.51
N SER A 119 7.12 14.46 -5.56
CA SER A 119 7.43 13.15 -4.98
C SER A 119 6.93 12.04 -5.89
N GLN A 120 7.81 11.15 -6.33
CA GLN A 120 7.49 9.95 -7.08
C GLN A 120 7.92 8.71 -6.30
N THR A 121 7.29 7.57 -6.64
CA THR A 121 7.78 6.25 -6.25
C THR A 121 8.28 5.55 -7.51
N ILE A 122 9.56 5.17 -7.52
CA ILE A 122 10.30 4.69 -8.69
C ILE A 122 10.81 3.29 -8.40
N ASP A 123 10.49 2.34 -9.29
CA ASP A 123 10.95 0.95 -9.25
C ASP A 123 11.40 0.58 -10.67
N GLY A 124 12.66 0.21 -10.83
CA GLY A 124 13.23 -0.18 -12.13
C GLY A 124 12.65 -1.48 -12.67
N GLY A 125 12.27 -2.39 -11.79
CA GLY A 125 11.89 -3.75 -12.15
C GLY A 125 13.10 -4.67 -12.24
N ASP A 126 13.03 -5.71 -13.08
CA ASP A 126 14.21 -6.52 -13.39
C ASP A 126 15.11 -5.75 -14.36
N GLY A 127 16.42 -5.92 -14.26
CA GLY A 127 17.38 -5.26 -15.14
C GLY A 127 18.47 -4.52 -14.36
N ASN A 128 19.32 -3.77 -15.08
CA ASN A 128 20.25 -2.86 -14.43
C ASN A 128 19.81 -1.44 -14.81
N ASP A 129 19.08 -0.81 -13.93
CA ASP A 129 18.32 0.39 -14.23
C ASP A 129 19.05 1.67 -13.86
N VAL A 130 18.69 2.75 -14.54
CA VAL A 130 19.11 4.11 -14.20
C VAL A 130 17.88 4.86 -13.70
N LEU A 131 17.88 5.22 -12.43
CA LEU A 131 16.77 5.85 -11.73
C LEU A 131 17.09 7.32 -11.44
N ILE A 132 16.16 8.20 -11.74
CA ILE A 132 16.28 9.65 -11.59
C ILE A 132 15.03 10.16 -10.89
N GLY A 133 15.13 10.60 -9.64
CA GLY A 133 14.01 11.16 -8.87
C GLY A 133 13.55 12.50 -9.39
N GLY A 134 14.50 13.38 -9.66
CA GLY A 134 14.25 14.77 -10.00
C GLY A 134 14.31 15.65 -8.77
N GLY A 135 13.23 16.29 -8.43
CA GLY A 135 13.19 17.12 -7.23
C GLY A 135 11.93 16.89 -6.44
N GLY A 136 12.06 16.88 -5.14
CA GLY A 136 10.99 16.54 -4.20
C GLY A 136 11.47 15.43 -3.26
N SER A 137 10.57 14.71 -2.64
CA SER A 137 10.91 13.57 -1.78
C SER A 137 10.48 12.30 -2.52
N ASP A 138 11.45 11.63 -3.13
CA ASP A 138 11.22 10.46 -3.95
C ASP A 138 11.46 9.16 -3.17
N THR A 139 10.80 8.09 -3.58
CA THR A 139 11.03 6.76 -3.01
C THR A 139 11.52 5.83 -4.11
N PHE A 140 12.75 5.33 -3.98
CA PHE A 140 13.33 4.34 -4.86
C PHE A 140 13.14 2.95 -4.27
N ILE A 141 12.51 2.04 -5.02
CA ILE A 141 12.28 0.66 -4.60
C ILE A 141 13.27 -0.25 -5.32
N LEU A 142 13.97 -1.07 -4.54
CA LEU A 142 14.85 -2.11 -5.04
C LEU A 142 14.43 -3.44 -4.42
N THR A 143 14.34 -4.47 -5.24
CA THR A 143 13.93 -5.81 -4.80
C THR A 143 15.00 -6.83 -5.17
N GLY A 144 15.38 -7.69 -4.21
CA GLY A 144 16.39 -8.72 -4.40
C GLY A 144 16.00 -9.70 -5.51
N GLY A 145 16.90 -9.89 -6.46
CA GLY A 145 16.71 -10.68 -7.67
C GLY A 145 16.55 -9.83 -8.94
N ASN A 146 16.36 -8.52 -8.80
CA ASN A 146 16.01 -7.64 -9.92
C ASN A 146 17.22 -7.04 -10.66
N GLY A 147 18.45 -7.12 -10.11
CA GLY A 147 19.66 -6.67 -10.79
C GLY A 147 20.45 -5.60 -10.05
N SER A 148 21.18 -4.75 -10.80
CA SER A 148 22.06 -3.72 -10.21
C SER A 148 21.73 -2.35 -10.77
N ASP A 149 21.36 -1.42 -9.89
CA ASP A 149 20.78 -0.15 -10.27
C ASP A 149 21.68 1.03 -9.93
N LEU A 150 21.43 2.14 -10.63
CA LEU A 150 22.06 3.43 -10.40
C LEU A 150 21.00 4.49 -10.09
N ILE A 151 21.05 5.09 -8.91
CA ILE A 151 20.33 6.33 -8.62
C ILE A 151 21.26 7.51 -8.89
N VAL A 152 20.82 8.42 -9.78
CA VAL A 152 21.68 9.50 -10.30
C VAL A 152 21.69 10.73 -9.42
N ASP A 153 20.61 11.02 -8.73
CA ASP A 153 20.35 12.29 -8.05
C ASP A 153 19.78 12.14 -6.64
N PHE A 154 20.17 11.07 -5.93
CA PHE A 154 19.74 10.81 -4.56
C PHE A 154 20.05 11.98 -3.63
N SER A 155 19.07 12.43 -2.87
CA SER A 155 19.14 13.59 -1.99
C SER A 155 18.69 13.25 -0.55
N SER A 156 18.87 14.19 0.38
CA SER A 156 18.47 14.01 1.79
C SER A 156 16.97 13.85 2.01
N ASP A 157 16.16 14.27 1.03
CA ASP A 157 14.71 14.22 1.12
C ASP A 157 14.13 12.93 0.51
N ASP A 158 15.00 12.08 -0.07
CA ASP A 158 14.63 10.84 -0.75
C ASP A 158 14.74 9.62 0.18
N THR A 159 14.03 8.56 -0.20
CA THR A 159 14.02 7.30 0.54
C THR A 159 14.37 6.13 -0.37
N ILE A 160 15.16 5.19 0.12
CA ILE A 160 15.47 3.91 -0.51
C ILE A 160 14.75 2.80 0.24
N ARG A 161 13.92 2.04 -0.46
CA ARG A 161 13.28 0.84 0.04
C ARG A 161 14.04 -0.39 -0.46
N LEU A 162 14.56 -1.19 0.47
CA LEU A 162 15.30 -2.43 0.15
C LEU A 162 14.46 -3.65 0.51
N ASN A 163 13.92 -4.33 -0.50
CA ASN A 163 13.11 -5.52 -0.34
C ASN A 163 13.93 -6.80 -0.56
N SER A 164 13.76 -7.79 0.31
CA SER A 164 14.33 -9.15 0.13
C SER A 164 15.85 -9.25 0.08
N TYR A 165 16.57 -8.26 0.56
CA TYR A 165 18.04 -8.29 0.68
C TYR A 165 18.54 -8.82 2.04
N GLY A 166 17.64 -9.03 3.01
CA GLY A 166 18.00 -9.47 4.36
C GLY A 166 18.71 -8.38 5.17
N LEU A 167 18.55 -7.12 4.79
CA LEU A 167 19.05 -5.95 5.50
C LEU A 167 17.91 -5.36 6.33
N SER A 168 18.06 -5.36 7.65
CA SER A 168 17.03 -4.93 8.60
C SER A 168 17.46 -3.75 9.46
N THR A 169 18.74 -3.34 9.39
CA THR A 169 19.26 -2.19 10.13
C THR A 169 20.11 -1.31 9.23
N PHE A 170 20.19 -0.02 9.55
CA PHE A 170 21.04 0.93 8.83
C PHE A 170 22.54 0.59 8.96
N ASP A 171 22.98 0.06 10.10
CA ASP A 171 24.36 -0.41 10.29
C ASP A 171 24.69 -1.55 9.32
N GLN A 172 23.74 -2.44 9.05
CA GLN A 172 23.92 -3.48 8.02
C GLN A 172 24.06 -2.85 6.63
N VAL A 173 23.24 -1.86 6.27
CA VAL A 173 23.36 -1.12 5.00
C VAL A 173 24.77 -0.51 4.88
N LEU A 174 25.24 0.21 5.91
CA LEU A 174 26.56 0.81 5.92
C LEU A 174 27.70 -0.21 5.83
N SER A 175 27.53 -1.42 6.41
CA SER A 175 28.53 -2.49 6.31
C SER A 175 28.70 -3.03 4.89
N HIS A 176 27.70 -2.84 4.03
CA HIS A 176 27.71 -3.20 2.61
C HIS A 176 28.19 -2.06 1.70
N ALA A 177 28.45 -0.88 2.26
CA ALA A 177 28.84 0.30 1.51
C ALA A 177 30.34 0.31 1.15
N THR A 178 30.64 0.70 -0.08
CA THR A 178 32.01 0.89 -0.59
C THR A 178 32.08 2.19 -1.37
N GLN A 179 32.98 3.12 -0.99
CA GLN A 179 33.17 4.35 -1.72
C GLN A 179 33.98 4.12 -3.01
N GLU A 180 33.41 4.47 -4.17
CA GLU A 180 34.04 4.35 -5.49
C GLU A 180 34.19 5.74 -6.14
N GLY A 181 35.25 6.45 -5.81
CA GLY A 181 35.45 7.82 -6.29
C GLY A 181 34.48 8.81 -5.65
N ALA A 182 33.58 9.40 -6.43
CA ALA A 182 32.50 10.26 -5.93
C ALA A 182 31.25 9.48 -5.55
N ASP A 183 31.11 8.23 -6.01
CA ASP A 183 29.90 7.43 -5.89
C ASP A 183 29.98 6.44 -4.73
N LEU A 184 28.86 6.13 -4.11
CA LEU A 184 28.73 5.12 -3.09
C LEU A 184 28.06 3.87 -3.68
N ARG A 185 28.74 2.73 -3.58
CA ARG A 185 28.17 1.43 -3.94
C ARG A 185 27.74 0.66 -2.71
N LEU A 186 26.48 0.24 -2.67
CA LEU A 186 25.94 -0.74 -1.73
C LEU A 186 25.96 -2.12 -2.39
N ASN A 187 26.69 -3.10 -1.83
CA ASN A 187 26.74 -4.48 -2.34
C ASN A 187 25.60 -5.26 -1.68
N LEU A 188 24.51 -5.48 -2.40
CA LEU A 188 23.26 -6.02 -1.85
C LEU A 188 23.24 -7.55 -1.75
N GLY A 189 24.27 -8.24 -2.25
CA GLY A 189 24.35 -9.70 -2.27
C GLY A 189 23.95 -10.28 -3.63
N GLY A 190 24.08 -11.61 -3.82
CA GLY A 190 23.71 -12.26 -5.08
C GLY A 190 24.48 -11.82 -6.33
N GLY A 191 25.35 -10.85 -6.23
CA GLY A 191 26.02 -10.18 -7.35
C GLY A 191 25.37 -8.82 -7.71
N GLU A 192 24.37 -8.42 -6.98
CA GLU A 192 23.60 -7.18 -7.17
C GLU A 192 24.20 -6.03 -6.37
N SER A 193 23.97 -4.82 -6.84
CA SER A 193 24.41 -3.60 -6.16
C SER A 193 23.53 -2.41 -6.51
N LEU A 194 23.46 -1.48 -5.57
CA LEU A 194 22.95 -0.14 -5.82
C LEU A 194 24.13 0.85 -5.83
N VAL A 195 24.19 1.71 -6.84
CA VAL A 195 25.12 2.83 -6.89
C VAL A 195 24.37 4.14 -6.66
N LEU A 196 24.82 4.93 -5.69
CA LEU A 196 24.35 6.30 -5.46
C LEU A 196 25.41 7.24 -6.02
N ALA A 197 25.08 7.95 -7.11
CA ALA A 197 26.02 8.87 -7.74
C ALA A 197 26.29 10.09 -6.84
N ASP A 198 27.52 10.60 -6.87
CA ASP A 198 27.97 11.77 -6.14
C ASP A 198 27.61 11.77 -4.63
N THR A 199 27.52 10.59 -4.00
CA THR A 199 27.09 10.39 -2.61
C THR A 199 28.20 9.74 -1.78
N THR A 200 28.31 10.08 -0.50
CA THR A 200 29.21 9.40 0.44
C THR A 200 28.42 8.73 1.57
N ALA A 201 29.02 7.76 2.26
CA ALA A 201 28.38 7.11 3.40
C ALA A 201 28.02 8.09 4.56
N ALA A 202 28.71 9.23 4.64
CA ALA A 202 28.44 10.26 5.64
C ALA A 202 27.22 11.14 5.29
N ASP A 203 26.75 11.09 4.05
CA ASP A 203 25.55 11.81 3.59
C ASP A 203 24.26 11.00 3.86
N LEU A 204 24.39 9.74 4.28
CA LEU A 204 23.25 8.85 4.53
C LEU A 204 22.82 8.88 6.00
N SER A 205 21.54 8.68 6.23
CA SER A 205 20.90 8.53 7.54
C SER A 205 19.87 7.39 7.55
N ALA A 206 19.55 6.89 8.73
CA ALA A 206 18.66 5.73 8.88
C ALA A 206 17.25 5.99 8.34
N ASP A 207 16.74 7.20 8.50
CA ASP A 207 15.41 7.63 8.02
C ASP A 207 15.25 7.68 6.49
N GLN A 208 16.38 7.62 5.77
CA GLN A 208 16.37 7.47 4.30
C GLN A 208 16.21 6.02 3.83
N PHE A 209 16.16 5.04 4.75
CA PHE A 209 16.07 3.63 4.39
C PHE A 209 14.81 2.98 4.97
N GLN A 210 14.01 2.37 4.11
CA GLN A 210 12.92 1.49 4.49
C GLN A 210 13.39 0.05 4.33
N LEU A 211 13.64 -0.61 5.47
CA LEU A 211 14.25 -1.94 5.53
C LEU A 211 13.21 -3.00 5.90
N THR A 212 13.47 -4.26 5.56
CA THR A 212 12.59 -5.36 5.91
C THR A 212 12.73 -5.74 7.39
N LEU A 213 11.61 -6.13 8.00
CA LEU A 213 11.59 -6.57 9.39
C LEU A 213 12.37 -7.88 9.58
N ASP A 214 13.33 -7.92 10.51
CA ASP A 214 13.97 -9.16 10.94
C ASP A 214 13.12 -9.89 11.99
N ARG A 215 12.31 -10.82 11.54
CA ARG A 215 11.45 -11.63 12.42
C ARG A 215 12.22 -12.62 13.28
N SER A 216 13.47 -12.95 12.95
CA SER A 216 14.29 -13.90 13.74
C SER A 216 14.61 -13.37 15.14
N ALA A 217 14.54 -12.07 15.32
CA ALA A 217 14.76 -11.36 16.57
C ALA A 217 13.49 -11.28 17.46
N LEU A 218 12.34 -11.72 16.96
CA LEU A 218 11.05 -11.63 17.63
C LEU A 218 10.67 -12.95 18.30
N THR A 219 9.89 -12.88 19.38
CA THR A 219 9.32 -14.07 20.05
C THR A 219 7.80 -14.04 19.93
N LEU A 220 7.21 -15.04 19.27
CA LEU A 220 5.76 -15.16 19.10
C LEU A 220 5.07 -15.27 20.47
N THR A 221 4.13 -14.37 20.75
CA THR A 221 3.36 -14.31 22.02
C THR A 221 1.88 -14.57 21.81
N PHE A 222 1.36 -14.29 20.61
CA PHE A 222 -0.01 -14.58 20.21
C PHE A 222 -0.04 -15.03 18.75
N ALA A 223 -0.87 -16.04 18.44
CA ALA A 223 -1.16 -16.46 17.09
C ALA A 223 -2.58 -16.99 16.97
N ASP A 224 -3.29 -16.57 15.93
CA ASP A 224 -4.52 -17.21 15.48
C ASP A 224 -4.49 -17.35 13.95
N GLU A 225 -4.45 -18.59 13.48
CA GLU A 225 -4.46 -19.00 12.08
C GLU A 225 -5.89 -19.26 11.59
N PHE A 226 -6.87 -18.86 12.32
CA PHE A 226 -8.30 -19.02 12.05
C PHE A 226 -8.72 -20.39 11.49
N ASN A 227 -8.06 -21.47 11.95
CA ASN A 227 -8.55 -22.82 11.66
C ASN A 227 -9.96 -23.04 12.20
N THR A 228 -10.29 -22.33 13.27
CA THR A 228 -11.64 -22.20 13.85
C THR A 228 -11.74 -20.85 14.56
N LEU A 229 -12.88 -20.17 14.49
CA LEU A 229 -13.08 -18.95 15.26
C LEU A 229 -13.43 -19.30 16.74
N SER A 230 -12.54 -18.93 17.64
CA SER A 230 -12.69 -19.15 19.09
C SER A 230 -13.34 -17.95 19.77
N LEU A 231 -14.67 -17.82 19.65
CA LEU A 231 -15.41 -16.77 20.37
C LEU A 231 -15.46 -17.06 21.87
N ARG A 232 -15.33 -16.01 22.67
CA ARG A 232 -15.37 -16.11 24.14
C ARG A 232 -16.76 -16.49 24.64
N ASN A 233 -16.75 -17.41 25.63
CA ASN A 233 -17.91 -17.79 26.38
C ASN A 233 -17.51 -17.93 27.89
N GLY A 234 -17.77 -16.87 28.64
CA GLY A 234 -17.22 -16.72 29.99
C GLY A 234 -15.72 -16.52 29.95
N ASP A 235 -14.95 -17.38 30.64
CA ASP A 235 -13.49 -17.29 30.71
C ASP A 235 -12.77 -18.08 29.58
N GLU A 236 -13.51 -18.79 28.74
CA GLU A 236 -12.96 -19.61 27.66
C GLU A 236 -13.08 -18.87 26.31
N GLY A 237 -12.14 -19.15 25.40
CA GLY A 237 -12.07 -18.56 24.04
C GLY A 237 -11.12 -17.38 23.93
N THR A 238 -10.87 -16.95 22.70
CA THR A 238 -9.87 -15.91 22.35
C THR A 238 -10.52 -14.56 22.10
N TRP A 239 -11.59 -14.53 21.30
CA TRP A 239 -12.16 -13.30 20.75
C TRP A 239 -13.49 -12.94 21.39
N ASP A 240 -13.59 -11.72 21.93
CA ASP A 240 -14.88 -11.09 22.21
C ASP A 240 -15.43 -10.48 20.90
N SER A 241 -16.72 -10.72 20.61
CA SER A 241 -17.40 -10.20 19.40
C SER A 241 -18.13 -8.87 19.64
N LYS A 242 -17.69 -8.10 20.58
CA LYS A 242 -18.20 -6.77 20.94
C LYS A 242 -17.15 -5.99 21.71
N PHE A 243 -17.26 -4.68 21.76
CA PHE A 243 -16.48 -3.88 22.71
C PHE A 243 -16.80 -4.27 24.15
N TRP A 244 -15.83 -4.22 25.04
CA TRP A 244 -16.01 -4.58 26.44
C TRP A 244 -17.04 -3.71 27.18
N TRP A 245 -17.21 -2.46 26.75
CA TRP A 245 -18.21 -1.52 27.28
C TRP A 245 -19.57 -1.63 26.58
N ALA A 246 -19.69 -2.41 25.53
CA ALA A 246 -20.92 -2.55 24.75
C ALA A 246 -21.96 -3.45 25.44
N PRO A 247 -23.26 -3.24 25.19
CA PRO A 247 -24.30 -4.16 25.61
C PRO A 247 -24.17 -5.52 24.91
N GLU A 248 -24.80 -6.56 25.48
CA GLU A 248 -24.72 -7.93 24.96
C GLU A 248 -25.20 -8.07 23.50
N ARG A 249 -26.07 -7.24 23.03
CA ARG A 249 -26.55 -7.23 21.63
C ARG A 249 -25.55 -6.69 20.61
N GLY A 250 -24.41 -6.16 21.06
CA GLY A 250 -23.46 -5.44 20.25
C GLY A 250 -23.63 -3.93 20.29
N SER A 251 -22.95 -3.20 19.44
CA SER A 251 -22.95 -1.73 19.37
C SER A 251 -22.42 -1.19 18.06
N THR A 252 -22.22 0.12 18.00
CA THR A 252 -21.53 0.88 16.96
C THR A 252 -20.72 2.00 17.60
N LEU A 253 -19.92 2.72 16.84
CA LEU A 253 -19.22 3.94 17.24
C LEU A 253 -19.85 5.18 16.54
N PRO A 254 -20.92 5.76 17.10
CA PRO A 254 -21.63 6.85 16.42
C PRO A 254 -20.78 8.12 16.27
N GLY A 255 -19.75 8.29 17.12
CA GLY A 255 -18.78 9.39 17.02
C GLY A 255 -17.99 9.40 15.71
N ASN A 256 -17.81 8.24 15.09
CA ASN A 256 -17.13 8.05 13.81
C ASN A 256 -18.07 8.17 12.61
N SER A 257 -19.35 8.44 12.82
CA SER A 257 -20.40 8.42 11.77
C SER A 257 -20.54 7.06 11.09
N GLU A 258 -20.31 5.99 11.82
CA GLU A 258 -20.47 4.61 11.35
C GLU A 258 -21.94 4.28 11.11
N LEU A 259 -22.22 3.51 10.06
CA LEU A 259 -23.58 3.17 9.60
C LEU A 259 -23.99 1.73 9.93
N GLN A 260 -23.07 0.91 10.45
CA GLN A 260 -23.32 -0.48 10.85
C GLN A 260 -23.55 -0.63 12.35
N TRP A 261 -24.14 -1.75 12.69
CA TRP A 261 -24.15 -2.33 14.03
C TRP A 261 -23.23 -3.54 14.07
N TYR A 262 -22.26 -3.58 14.97
CA TYR A 262 -21.44 -4.76 15.22
C TYR A 262 -22.26 -5.79 15.99
N ILE A 263 -22.51 -6.91 15.37
CA ILE A 263 -23.35 -7.98 15.91
C ILE A 263 -22.57 -8.86 16.87
N ASN A 264 -23.15 -9.10 18.06
CA ASN A 264 -22.74 -10.22 18.90
C ASN A 264 -23.56 -11.46 18.50
N PRO A 265 -22.96 -12.46 17.81
CA PRO A 265 -23.70 -13.64 17.35
C PRO A 265 -24.14 -14.57 18.49
N SER A 266 -23.58 -14.40 19.69
CA SER A 266 -23.96 -15.14 20.89
C SER A 266 -25.23 -14.59 21.56
N TYR A 267 -25.70 -13.38 21.19
CA TYR A 267 -26.91 -12.79 21.72
C TYR A 267 -28.15 -13.28 20.95
N GLY A 268 -29.08 -13.94 21.62
CA GLY A 268 -30.23 -14.58 20.99
C GLY A 268 -31.10 -13.66 20.14
N GLY A 269 -31.17 -12.35 20.44
CA GLY A 269 -31.93 -11.37 19.65
C GLY A 269 -31.30 -11.03 18.30
N THR A 270 -30.01 -11.19 18.14
CA THR A 270 -29.25 -10.89 16.91
C THR A 270 -28.64 -12.13 16.26
N ALA A 271 -28.76 -13.30 16.87
CA ALA A 271 -28.15 -14.56 16.44
C ALA A 271 -28.61 -15.05 15.03
N ALA A 272 -29.65 -14.44 14.44
CA ALA A 272 -30.06 -14.73 13.08
C ALA A 272 -29.08 -14.21 12.02
N VAL A 273 -28.20 -13.27 12.40
CA VAL A 273 -27.12 -12.72 11.57
C VAL A 273 -25.80 -12.99 12.25
N ASN A 274 -24.95 -13.79 11.63
CA ASN A 274 -23.58 -14.02 12.06
C ASN A 274 -22.64 -13.35 11.03
N PRO A 275 -21.91 -12.27 11.40
CA PRO A 275 -21.00 -11.60 10.47
C PRO A 275 -19.70 -12.36 10.25
N PHE A 276 -19.49 -13.50 10.92
CA PHE A 276 -18.25 -14.26 10.86
C PHE A 276 -18.43 -15.61 10.20
N SER A 277 -17.54 -15.95 9.30
CA SER A 277 -17.39 -17.31 8.77
C SER A 277 -15.91 -17.69 8.75
N VAL A 278 -15.61 -18.98 8.83
CA VAL A 278 -14.25 -19.51 8.67
C VAL A 278 -14.28 -20.63 7.65
N GLU A 279 -13.51 -20.46 6.58
CA GLU A 279 -13.35 -21.47 5.54
C GLU A 279 -11.86 -21.61 5.15
N ASN A 280 -11.35 -22.84 5.14
CA ASN A 280 -9.95 -23.17 4.76
C ASN A 280 -8.88 -22.38 5.51
N GLY A 281 -9.08 -22.06 6.79
CA GLY A 281 -8.15 -21.27 7.59
C GLY A 281 -8.27 -19.74 7.40
N VAL A 282 -9.29 -19.28 6.68
CA VAL A 282 -9.54 -17.84 6.48
C VAL A 282 -10.80 -17.43 7.26
N LEU A 283 -10.66 -16.46 8.14
CA LEU A 283 -11.78 -15.76 8.76
C LEU A 283 -12.31 -14.69 7.81
N THR A 284 -13.61 -14.67 7.57
CA THR A 284 -14.30 -13.59 6.85
C THR A 284 -15.18 -12.80 7.81
N ILE A 285 -15.00 -11.49 7.85
CA ILE A 285 -15.93 -10.55 8.50
C ILE A 285 -16.77 -9.92 7.39
N THR A 286 -18.08 -10.16 7.42
CA THR A 286 -19.03 -9.65 6.41
C THR A 286 -19.79 -8.46 6.94
N ALA A 287 -19.74 -7.33 6.22
CA ALA A 287 -20.65 -6.22 6.40
C ALA A 287 -21.75 -6.29 5.34
N ALA A 288 -23.02 -6.21 5.74
CA ALA A 288 -24.15 -6.37 4.83
C ALA A 288 -25.36 -5.50 5.24
N PRO A 289 -26.30 -5.22 4.30
CA PRO A 289 -27.55 -4.56 4.65
C PRO A 289 -28.34 -5.32 5.72
N THR A 290 -28.86 -4.59 6.70
CA THR A 290 -29.61 -5.15 7.82
C THR A 290 -30.94 -5.76 7.34
N PRO A 291 -31.21 -7.04 7.63
CA PRO A 291 -32.53 -7.60 7.41
C PRO A 291 -33.62 -6.80 8.17
N ASP A 292 -34.76 -6.51 7.54
CA ASP A 292 -35.83 -5.69 8.11
C ASP A 292 -36.30 -6.22 9.48
N ALA A 293 -36.33 -7.53 9.66
CA ALA A 293 -36.73 -8.16 10.91
C ALA A 293 -35.78 -7.86 12.09
N LEU A 294 -34.52 -7.48 11.80
CA LEU A 294 -33.48 -7.22 12.80
C LEU A 294 -33.41 -5.73 13.15
N LYS A 295 -33.83 -4.79 12.29
CA LYS A 295 -33.66 -3.34 12.47
C LYS A 295 -34.13 -2.85 13.85
N SER A 296 -35.25 -3.34 14.34
CA SER A 296 -35.78 -2.96 15.66
C SER A 296 -34.92 -3.43 16.83
N GLN A 297 -34.05 -4.40 16.64
CA GLN A 297 -33.15 -4.95 17.68
C GLN A 297 -31.82 -4.17 17.78
N ILE A 298 -31.47 -3.45 16.73
CA ILE A 298 -30.20 -2.74 16.54
C ILE A 298 -30.40 -1.24 16.29
N ASP A 299 -31.38 -0.64 16.95
CA ASP A 299 -31.69 0.80 16.92
C ASP A 299 -31.91 1.40 15.50
N GLY A 300 -32.30 0.55 14.55
CA GLY A 300 -32.64 0.95 13.17
C GLY A 300 -31.44 1.10 12.22
N TYR A 301 -30.25 0.67 12.61
CA TYR A 301 -29.06 0.73 11.73
C TYR A 301 -29.27 -0.04 10.43
N ASP A 302 -28.80 0.54 9.32
CA ASP A 302 -29.03 0.03 7.99
C ASP A 302 -28.07 -1.10 7.58
N TYR A 303 -26.95 -1.25 8.30
CA TYR A 303 -25.96 -2.31 8.05
C TYR A 303 -25.65 -3.07 9.32
N THR A 304 -25.28 -4.34 9.16
CA THR A 304 -24.68 -5.19 10.19
C THR A 304 -23.26 -5.53 9.82
N SER A 305 -22.39 -5.67 10.79
CA SER A 305 -20.99 -6.07 10.60
C SER A 305 -20.44 -6.76 11.84
N GLY A 306 -19.14 -7.10 11.83
CA GLY A 306 -18.42 -7.76 12.91
C GLY A 306 -17.25 -6.96 13.45
N ILE A 307 -16.98 -7.14 14.73
CA ILE A 307 -15.77 -6.77 15.43
C ILE A 307 -15.29 -7.93 16.28
N LEU A 308 -13.99 -8.15 16.34
CA LEU A 308 -13.35 -9.08 17.26
C LEU A 308 -12.31 -8.33 18.09
N THR A 309 -12.20 -8.64 19.37
CA THR A 309 -11.24 -8.01 20.27
C THR A 309 -10.64 -9.02 21.24
N THR A 310 -9.37 -8.83 21.61
CA THR A 310 -8.68 -9.65 22.59
C THR A 310 -8.69 -9.05 23.99
N HIS A 311 -9.53 -8.05 24.29
CA HIS A 311 -9.56 -7.34 25.58
C HIS A 311 -9.52 -8.25 26.81
N SER A 312 -10.25 -9.37 26.77
CA SER A 312 -10.33 -10.28 27.92
C SER A 312 -9.37 -11.48 27.84
N SER A 313 -8.51 -11.57 26.83
CA SER A 313 -7.69 -12.75 26.55
C SER A 313 -6.22 -12.46 26.33
N PHE A 314 -5.87 -11.33 25.73
CA PHE A 314 -4.50 -10.97 25.40
C PHE A 314 -4.33 -9.45 25.32
N ALA A 315 -3.34 -8.95 26.03
CA ALA A 315 -2.80 -7.60 25.89
C ALA A 315 -1.29 -7.65 26.08
N GLN A 316 -0.57 -6.74 25.44
CA GLN A 316 0.89 -6.68 25.50
C GLN A 316 1.35 -5.23 25.39
N THR A 317 2.42 -4.88 26.12
CA THR A 317 3.15 -3.63 25.94
C THR A 317 4.31 -3.88 24.98
N TYR A 318 4.41 -3.05 23.94
CA TYR A 318 5.43 -3.13 22.92
C TYR A 318 5.44 -4.45 22.13
N GLY A 319 6.16 -4.48 21.05
CA GLY A 319 6.32 -5.65 20.20
C GLY A 319 5.88 -5.41 18.76
N TYR A 320 5.83 -6.48 18.01
CA TYR A 320 5.35 -6.46 16.64
C TYR A 320 3.96 -7.11 16.57
N PHE A 321 3.01 -6.38 16.01
CA PHE A 321 1.64 -6.84 15.81
C PHE A 321 1.35 -6.85 14.33
N GLU A 322 0.80 -7.94 13.81
CA GLU A 322 0.52 -8.05 12.38
C GLU A 322 -0.79 -8.78 12.10
N ILE A 323 -1.37 -8.43 10.96
CA ILE A 323 -2.48 -9.11 10.34
C ILE A 323 -2.12 -9.43 8.88
N ARG A 324 -2.44 -10.64 8.42
CA ARG A 324 -2.43 -10.95 6.99
C ARG A 324 -3.86 -11.03 6.49
N ALA A 325 -4.20 -10.14 5.56
CA ALA A 325 -5.59 -9.94 5.18
C ALA A 325 -5.76 -9.49 3.72
N ASP A 326 -6.92 -9.84 3.15
CA ASP A 326 -7.44 -9.30 1.90
C ASP A 326 -8.53 -8.27 2.25
N MET A 327 -8.30 -7.02 1.86
CA MET A 327 -9.11 -5.88 2.25
C MET A 327 -10.24 -5.62 1.25
N PRO A 328 -11.48 -5.34 1.72
CA PRO A 328 -12.60 -5.00 0.82
C PRO A 328 -12.36 -3.68 0.06
N THR A 329 -12.78 -3.67 -1.21
CA THR A 329 -12.65 -2.52 -2.10
C THR A 329 -13.97 -1.80 -2.39
N GLU A 330 -15.08 -2.26 -1.81
CA GLU A 330 -16.39 -1.64 -1.96
C GLU A 330 -16.43 -0.27 -1.29
N GLN A 331 -16.86 0.76 -2.04
CA GLN A 331 -17.04 2.10 -1.49
C GLN A 331 -17.98 2.08 -0.27
N GLY A 332 -17.49 2.60 0.84
CA GLY A 332 -18.18 2.57 2.13
C GLY A 332 -17.65 1.51 3.09
N ALA A 333 -16.85 0.55 2.62
CA ALA A 333 -16.14 -0.39 3.49
C ALA A 333 -14.95 0.29 4.18
N TRP A 334 -14.80 0.04 5.49
CA TRP A 334 -13.73 0.58 6.31
C TRP A 334 -13.19 -0.52 7.24
N PRO A 335 -12.35 -1.43 6.72
CA PRO A 335 -11.64 -2.41 7.54
C PRO A 335 -10.56 -1.74 8.37
N ALA A 336 -10.35 -2.27 9.59
CA ALA A 336 -9.31 -1.81 10.51
C ALA A 336 -8.74 -2.94 11.36
N PHE A 337 -7.43 -2.84 11.66
CA PHE A 337 -6.74 -3.57 12.71
C PHE A 337 -5.98 -2.58 13.57
N TRP A 338 -6.26 -2.54 14.86
CA TRP A 338 -5.85 -1.48 15.77
C TRP A 338 -5.72 -1.94 17.22
N LEU A 339 -5.12 -1.12 18.08
CA LEU A 339 -4.84 -1.44 19.48
C LEU A 339 -5.41 -0.36 20.40
N LEU A 340 -5.95 -0.81 21.55
CA LEU A 340 -6.40 0.06 22.64
C LEU A 340 -5.83 -0.39 23.99
N PRO A 341 -5.65 0.54 24.96
CA PRO A 341 -5.21 0.22 26.31
C PRO A 341 -6.15 -0.74 27.06
N GLU A 342 -5.56 -1.72 27.75
CA GLU A 342 -6.29 -2.70 28.54
C GLU A 342 -7.08 -2.05 29.70
N ASP A 343 -6.61 -0.92 30.23
CA ASP A 343 -7.25 -0.20 31.33
C ASP A 343 -8.52 0.56 30.91
N GLY A 344 -8.79 0.63 29.59
CA GLY A 344 -9.96 1.28 29.02
C GLY A 344 -9.83 2.81 28.87
N SER A 345 -8.64 3.37 29.05
CA SER A 345 -8.37 4.77 28.72
C SER A 345 -8.47 5.01 27.21
N TRP A 346 -8.80 6.22 26.79
CA TRP A 346 -8.77 6.68 25.41
C TRP A 346 -8.64 8.22 25.33
N PRO A 347 -7.70 8.77 24.54
CA PRO A 347 -6.53 8.07 24.00
C PRO A 347 -5.65 7.44 25.08
N PRO A 348 -4.63 6.64 24.75
CA PRO A 348 -4.04 6.43 23.43
C PRO A 348 -4.75 5.38 22.57
N GLU A 349 -4.44 5.38 21.25
CA GLU A 349 -4.88 4.37 20.28
C GLU A 349 -3.80 4.23 19.21
N LEU A 350 -3.54 3.01 18.76
CA LEU A 350 -2.57 2.72 17.70
C LEU A 350 -3.24 1.94 16.56
N ASP A 351 -3.41 2.62 15.42
CA ASP A 351 -3.96 2.00 14.23
C ASP A 351 -2.84 1.35 13.41
N VAL A 352 -2.84 0.02 13.37
CA VAL A 352 -1.90 -0.77 12.57
C VAL A 352 -2.23 -0.59 11.09
N VAL A 353 -3.50 -0.67 10.74
CA VAL A 353 -4.01 -0.43 9.40
C VAL A 353 -5.47 -0.01 9.43
N GLU A 354 -5.78 1.02 8.67
CA GLU A 354 -7.12 1.36 8.24
C GLU A 354 -7.12 1.50 6.71
N MET A 355 -8.16 1.00 6.04
CA MET A 355 -8.35 1.22 4.61
C MET A 355 -9.75 1.77 4.31
N ARG A 356 -9.87 2.35 3.12
CA ARG A 356 -11.14 2.87 2.61
C ARG A 356 -11.41 2.22 1.27
N GLY A 357 -12.49 1.49 1.11
CA GLY A 357 -12.77 0.73 -0.10
C GLY A 357 -12.72 1.55 -1.39
N GLN A 358 -13.04 2.86 -1.34
CA GLN A 358 -12.93 3.76 -2.49
C GLN A 358 -11.50 4.20 -2.83
N ASP A 359 -10.50 3.96 -1.96
CA ASP A 359 -9.08 4.25 -2.19
C ASP A 359 -8.23 3.04 -1.78
N PRO A 360 -8.37 1.91 -2.48
CA PRO A 360 -7.85 0.62 -2.04
C PRO A 360 -6.31 0.55 -1.99
N ASN A 361 -5.60 1.41 -2.73
CA ASN A 361 -4.14 1.44 -2.72
C ASN A 361 -3.56 2.46 -1.72
N THR A 362 -4.34 2.83 -0.71
CA THR A 362 -3.87 3.71 0.37
C THR A 362 -4.13 3.07 1.72
N VAL A 363 -3.04 2.78 2.41
CA VAL A 363 -3.04 2.33 3.81
C VAL A 363 -2.95 3.56 4.71
N HIS A 364 -3.84 3.68 5.67
CA HIS A 364 -3.79 4.71 6.69
C HIS A 364 -3.28 4.09 7.99
N VAL A 365 -2.29 4.73 8.59
CA VAL A 365 -1.72 4.36 9.89
C VAL A 365 -1.81 5.56 10.81
N THR A 366 -2.09 5.35 12.10
CA THR A 366 -2.38 6.48 13.00
C THR A 366 -1.94 6.20 14.44
N VAL A 367 -1.48 7.24 15.10
CA VAL A 367 -1.30 7.31 16.55
C VAL A 367 -2.24 8.38 17.11
N HIS A 368 -3.09 8.00 18.06
CA HIS A 368 -3.86 8.96 18.87
C HIS A 368 -3.26 9.05 20.26
N SER A 369 -3.06 10.25 20.78
CA SER A 369 -2.44 10.50 22.08
C SER A 369 -3.08 11.68 22.80
N ASN A 370 -2.89 11.75 24.10
CA ASN A 370 -3.24 12.88 24.95
C ASN A 370 -2.03 13.38 25.77
N GLU A 371 -0.82 13.02 25.40
CA GLU A 371 0.42 13.35 26.11
C GLU A 371 0.61 14.84 26.38
N THR A 372 0.11 15.70 25.49
CA THR A 372 0.16 17.17 25.64
C THR A 372 -0.96 17.74 26.50
N GLY A 373 -1.84 16.89 27.07
CA GLY A 373 -3.06 17.29 27.77
C GLY A 373 -4.19 17.72 26.84
N SER A 374 -4.04 17.47 25.55
CA SER A 374 -5.06 17.62 24.51
C SER A 374 -4.93 16.45 23.53
N GLN A 375 -6.07 15.95 23.08
CA GLN A 375 -6.06 14.87 22.08
C GLN A 375 -5.34 15.33 20.81
N THR A 376 -4.37 14.53 20.39
CA THR A 376 -3.61 14.67 19.15
C THR A 376 -3.86 13.45 18.26
N LYS A 377 -3.64 13.62 16.97
CA LYS A 377 -3.69 12.56 15.97
C LYS A 377 -2.51 12.77 15.02
N ASP A 378 -1.61 11.81 14.96
CA ASP A 378 -0.59 11.70 13.94
C ASP A 378 -0.99 10.60 12.97
N SER A 379 -1.20 10.94 11.71
CA SER A 379 -1.76 10.02 10.72
C SER A 379 -1.04 10.15 9.39
N THR A 380 -0.52 9.04 8.90
CA THR A 380 0.14 8.94 7.60
C THR A 380 -0.70 8.12 6.63
N ALA A 381 -0.88 8.63 5.41
CA ALA A 381 -1.51 7.93 4.30
C ALA A 381 -0.41 7.38 3.39
N VAL A 382 -0.20 6.08 3.43
CA VAL A 382 0.83 5.38 2.67
C VAL A 382 0.25 4.84 1.38
N LYS A 383 0.82 5.23 0.24
CA LYS A 383 0.50 4.59 -1.04
C LYS A 383 1.27 3.29 -1.17
N VAL A 384 0.57 2.22 -1.54
CA VAL A 384 1.15 0.90 -1.79
C VAL A 384 0.88 0.48 -3.25
N PRO A 385 1.71 -0.40 -3.83
CA PRO A 385 1.56 -0.78 -5.24
C PRO A 385 0.22 -1.44 -5.56
N SER A 386 -0.23 -2.33 -4.70
CA SER A 386 -1.53 -3.01 -4.77
C SER A 386 -1.92 -3.50 -3.39
N THR A 387 -3.22 -3.66 -3.17
CA THR A 387 -3.79 -4.39 -2.03
C THR A 387 -4.71 -5.51 -2.50
N ASP A 388 -4.59 -5.92 -3.78
CA ASP A 388 -5.36 -7.04 -4.33
C ASP A 388 -4.85 -8.36 -3.72
N GLY A 389 -5.73 -9.09 -3.05
CA GLY A 389 -5.39 -10.34 -2.37
C GLY A 389 -4.80 -10.15 -0.97
N PHE A 390 -4.16 -11.20 -0.46
CA PHE A 390 -3.65 -11.20 0.91
C PHE A 390 -2.30 -10.51 1.03
N HIS A 391 -2.27 -9.42 1.81
CA HIS A 391 -1.08 -8.69 2.19
C HIS A 391 -0.88 -8.71 3.72
N THR A 392 0.37 -8.48 4.17
CA THR A 392 0.71 -8.36 5.58
C THR A 392 0.78 -6.89 5.98
N TYR A 393 0.05 -6.53 7.01
CA TYR A 393 0.05 -5.20 7.63
C TYR A 393 0.53 -5.34 9.06
N GLY A 394 1.57 -4.62 9.43
CA GLY A 394 2.17 -4.76 10.75
C GLY A 394 2.62 -3.44 11.37
N VAL A 395 2.80 -3.44 12.69
CA VAL A 395 3.40 -2.35 13.44
C VAL A 395 4.41 -2.88 14.45
N LEU A 396 5.61 -2.35 14.42
CA LEU A 396 6.61 -2.50 15.47
C LEU A 396 6.45 -1.31 16.41
N TRP A 397 5.97 -1.58 17.62
CA TRP A 397 5.78 -0.60 18.66
C TRP A 397 6.86 -0.79 19.72
N GLY A 398 7.75 0.18 19.86
CA GLY A 398 8.83 0.23 20.85
C GLY A 398 8.62 1.32 21.89
N GLU A 399 9.58 1.45 22.81
CA GLU A 399 9.54 2.45 23.88
C GLU A 399 9.63 3.88 23.34
N ASP A 400 10.49 4.11 22.32
CA ASP A 400 10.77 5.45 21.79
C ASP A 400 10.16 5.68 20.41
N GLN A 401 9.92 4.61 19.61
CA GLN A 401 9.52 4.71 18.22
C GLN A 401 8.49 3.64 17.83
N ILE A 402 7.65 4.01 16.85
CA ILE A 402 6.66 3.14 16.20
C ILE A 402 7.00 3.10 14.71
N VAL A 403 7.05 1.89 14.13
CA VAL A 403 7.32 1.67 12.70
C VAL A 403 6.24 0.78 12.10
N TRP A 404 5.60 1.23 11.02
CA TRP A 404 4.60 0.42 10.30
C TRP A 404 5.21 -0.29 9.11
N TYR A 405 4.69 -1.47 8.83
CA TYR A 405 5.15 -2.35 7.76
C TYR A 405 4.00 -2.77 6.85
N PHE A 406 4.29 -2.82 5.55
CA PHE A 406 3.45 -3.43 4.53
C PHE A 406 4.30 -4.49 3.82
N ASP A 407 3.84 -5.77 3.81
CA ASP A 407 4.60 -6.91 3.29
C ASP A 407 6.06 -6.96 3.81
N ASP A 408 6.20 -6.82 5.13
CA ASP A 408 7.46 -6.80 5.87
C ASP A 408 8.38 -5.59 5.61
N VAL A 409 7.96 -4.63 4.79
CA VAL A 409 8.74 -3.44 4.46
C VAL A 409 8.24 -2.26 5.27
N ALA A 410 9.15 -1.54 5.94
CA ALA A 410 8.83 -0.31 6.67
C ALA A 410 8.26 0.76 5.73
N VAL A 411 7.11 1.32 6.08
CA VAL A 411 6.38 2.27 5.23
C VAL A 411 6.03 3.58 5.92
N ALA A 412 6.07 3.62 7.24
CA ALA A 412 5.86 4.83 8.04
C ALA A 412 6.50 4.67 9.42
N HIS A 413 6.79 5.77 10.08
CA HIS A 413 7.28 5.80 11.47
C HIS A 413 6.72 7.02 12.21
N ALA A 414 6.70 6.93 13.54
CA ALA A 414 6.36 8.00 14.46
C ALA A 414 7.09 7.82 15.79
N ASP A 415 7.25 8.90 16.56
CA ASP A 415 7.69 8.79 17.95
C ASP A 415 6.59 8.11 18.80
N THR A 416 6.99 7.31 19.79
CA THR A 416 6.05 6.73 20.75
C THR A 416 5.62 7.79 21.75
N PRO A 417 4.32 8.16 21.83
CA PRO A 417 3.84 9.14 22.80
C PRO A 417 4.02 8.67 24.24
N SER A 418 4.27 9.61 25.17
CA SER A 418 4.52 9.30 26.58
C SER A 418 3.31 8.70 27.35
N ASP A 419 2.13 8.70 26.77
CA ASP A 419 0.94 8.03 27.28
C ASP A 419 0.67 6.64 26.67
N MET A 420 1.61 6.13 25.80
CA MET A 420 1.47 4.86 25.08
C MET A 420 2.49 3.81 25.59
N HIS A 421 2.53 3.56 26.90
CA HIS A 421 3.47 2.64 27.53
C HIS A 421 2.79 1.56 28.39
N ASP A 422 1.46 1.49 28.38
CA ASP A 422 0.66 0.49 29.06
C ASP A 422 0.24 -0.65 28.10
N PRO A 423 -0.11 -1.85 28.60
CA PRO A 423 -0.53 -2.94 27.74
C PRO A 423 -1.74 -2.57 26.86
N MET A 424 -1.67 -2.91 25.58
CA MET A 424 -2.76 -2.75 24.64
C MET A 424 -3.28 -4.09 24.12
N TYR A 425 -4.59 -4.17 23.88
CA TYR A 425 -5.25 -5.32 23.28
C TYR A 425 -5.60 -5.03 21.81
N MET A 426 -5.77 -6.09 21.04
CA MET A 426 -6.04 -6.00 19.60
C MET A 426 -7.54 -5.92 19.31
N LEU A 427 -7.88 -5.15 18.26
CA LEU A 427 -9.21 -5.09 17.67
C LEU A 427 -9.10 -5.26 16.17
N VAL A 428 -10.06 -5.97 15.59
CA VAL A 428 -10.21 -6.10 14.15
C VAL A 428 -11.69 -5.99 13.77
N ASN A 429 -12.02 -5.14 12.83
CA ASN A 429 -13.41 -4.88 12.44
C ASN A 429 -13.55 -4.45 11.00
N LEU A 430 -14.77 -4.58 10.49
CA LEU A 430 -15.18 -3.98 9.23
C LEU A 430 -16.28 -2.94 9.52
N ALA A 431 -15.92 -1.66 9.54
CA ALA A 431 -16.88 -0.56 9.64
C ALA A 431 -17.54 -0.25 8.29
N VAL A 432 -18.64 0.48 8.31
CA VAL A 432 -19.36 0.95 7.12
C VAL A 432 -19.62 2.44 7.26
N GLY A 433 -19.29 3.22 6.23
CA GLY A 433 -19.51 4.66 6.24
C GLY A 433 -18.35 5.43 6.86
N GLY A 434 -18.63 6.45 7.68
CA GLY A 434 -17.59 7.27 8.30
C GLY A 434 -16.64 7.88 7.28
N VAL A 435 -15.34 7.68 7.48
CA VAL A 435 -14.29 8.17 6.56
C VAL A 435 -14.28 7.46 5.20
N ALA A 436 -14.87 6.27 5.10
CA ALA A 436 -15.04 5.56 3.82
C ALA A 436 -16.25 6.08 3.01
N GLY A 437 -16.96 7.08 3.52
CA GLY A 437 -18.05 7.74 2.80
C GLY A 437 -19.34 6.92 2.75
N THR A 438 -20.25 7.33 1.90
CA THR A 438 -21.53 6.64 1.73
C THR A 438 -21.34 5.37 0.89
N PRO A 439 -21.87 4.22 1.35
CA PRO A 439 -21.84 2.98 0.56
C PRO A 439 -22.43 3.14 -0.83
N SER A 440 -21.81 2.55 -1.83
CA SER A 440 -22.31 2.51 -3.21
C SER A 440 -23.41 1.45 -3.40
N GLU A 441 -23.98 1.38 -4.60
CA GLU A 441 -24.97 0.33 -4.94
C GLU A 441 -24.33 -1.08 -4.89
N ASP A 442 -23.03 -1.20 -5.14
CA ASP A 442 -22.30 -2.48 -5.08
C ASP A 442 -22.27 -3.05 -3.66
N PHE A 443 -22.37 -2.20 -2.63
CA PHE A 443 -22.44 -2.60 -1.22
C PHE A 443 -23.75 -3.34 -0.86
N ASN A 444 -24.73 -3.38 -1.75
CA ASN A 444 -25.98 -4.13 -1.52
C ASN A 444 -25.75 -5.64 -1.44
N ASP A 445 -24.68 -6.15 -2.05
CA ASP A 445 -24.27 -7.56 -1.95
C ASP A 445 -23.39 -7.84 -0.71
N GLY A 446 -23.01 -6.78 0.03
CA GLY A 446 -22.13 -6.82 1.19
C GLY A 446 -20.67 -6.58 0.81
N ALA A 447 -19.83 -6.40 1.85
CA ALA A 447 -18.38 -6.33 1.74
C ALA A 447 -17.75 -7.39 2.65
N GLU A 448 -16.64 -7.97 2.24
CA GLU A 448 -15.97 -9.05 2.95
C GLU A 448 -14.52 -8.65 3.28
N PHE A 449 -14.17 -8.70 4.55
CA PHE A 449 -12.82 -8.55 5.06
C PHE A 449 -12.29 -9.95 5.40
N GLN A 450 -11.35 -10.46 4.63
CA GLN A 450 -10.81 -11.80 4.76
C GLN A 450 -9.46 -11.77 5.49
N ILE A 451 -9.29 -12.61 6.50
CA ILE A 451 -8.15 -12.62 7.40
C ILE A 451 -7.56 -14.03 7.47
N ASP A 452 -6.30 -14.16 7.04
CA ASP A 452 -5.55 -15.41 7.06
C ASP A 452 -5.01 -15.70 8.47
N TYR A 453 -4.34 -14.70 9.08
CA TYR A 453 -3.86 -14.80 10.45
C TYR A 453 -3.75 -13.45 11.15
N ILE A 454 -3.69 -13.50 12.50
CA ILE A 454 -3.26 -12.39 13.35
C ILE A 454 -2.19 -12.91 14.31
N HIS A 455 -1.03 -12.23 14.32
CA HIS A 455 0.09 -12.56 15.19
C HIS A 455 0.52 -11.36 16.06
N ALA A 456 1.04 -11.66 17.24
CA ALA A 456 1.80 -10.69 18.02
C ALA A 456 3.12 -11.33 18.51
N TYR A 457 4.15 -10.51 18.56
CA TYR A 457 5.49 -10.92 18.98
C TYR A 457 6.01 -9.94 20.04
N SER A 458 6.72 -10.44 21.04
CA SER A 458 7.48 -9.60 21.96
C SER A 458 8.88 -9.32 21.42
N LEU A 459 9.40 -8.14 21.77
CA LEU A 459 10.79 -7.77 21.62
C LEU A 459 11.58 -8.27 22.84
N ASN A 460 12.80 -8.75 22.62
CA ASN A 460 13.75 -8.84 23.73
C ASN A 460 14.53 -7.52 23.87
N ASP A 461 15.11 -7.23 25.02
CA ASP A 461 15.78 -5.95 25.32
C ASP A 461 16.89 -5.57 24.32
N GLN A 462 17.55 -6.55 23.70
CA GLN A 462 18.58 -6.33 22.70
C GLN A 462 17.94 -5.98 21.34
N THR A 463 16.89 -6.67 20.99
CA THR A 463 16.17 -6.54 19.72
C THR A 463 15.47 -5.20 19.56
N ALA A 464 14.89 -4.67 20.65
CA ALA A 464 14.23 -3.38 20.63
C ALA A 464 15.18 -2.25 20.18
N ASN A 465 16.41 -2.27 20.71
CA ASN A 465 17.43 -1.28 20.33
C ASN A 465 17.98 -1.48 18.92
N ASP A 466 18.03 -2.73 18.43
CA ASP A 466 18.62 -3.06 17.13
C ASP A 466 17.62 -2.86 15.96
N LEU A 467 16.32 -2.96 16.21
CA LEU A 467 15.27 -2.81 15.18
C LEU A 467 14.71 -1.38 15.08
N LEU A 468 14.91 -0.55 16.10
CA LEU A 468 14.40 0.82 16.18
C LEU A 468 15.52 1.87 16.14
N ALA A 469 16.80 1.46 16.01
CA ALA A 469 17.99 2.32 15.85
C ALA A 469 18.30 2.49 14.37
#